data_566b85bc81c250daf7996056e3d75631
#
_entry.id   566b85bc81c250daf7996056e3d75631
#
_cell.length_a   1.000
_cell.length_b   1.000
_cell.length_c   1.000
_cell.angle_alpha   90.00
_cell.angle_beta   90.00
_cell.angle_gamma   90.00
#
_symmetry.space_group_name_H-M   'P 1'
#
loop_
_entity.id
_entity.type
_entity.pdbx_description
1 polymer ?
#
loop_
_entity_poly.entity_id
_entity_poly.type
_entity_poly.pdbx_seq_one_letter_code
_entity_poly.pdbx_strand_id
1 'polypeptide(L)' 'GPVKGDVVVSNPVDTWTLEIKSRASGFKTIYEFLEGNDVLVLKADRKDYLAVLPLSDLFDLLAGRHAKIETEDR' A
#
# COMPACT_ATOMS: atom_id res chain seq x y z
N GLY A 1 6.45 18.64 11.08
CA GLY A 1 7.23 17.92 10.08
C GLY A 1 7.22 16.45 10.32
N PRO A 2 7.79 15.66 9.44
CA PRO A 2 7.78 14.23 9.63
C PRO A 2 8.58 13.87 10.87
N VAL A 3 8.05 12.92 11.60
CA VAL A 3 8.77 12.37 12.72
C VAL A 3 9.55 11.15 12.25
N LYS A 4 10.35 10.62 13.16
CA LYS A 4 11.14 9.46 12.85
C LYS A 4 10.23 8.33 12.33
N GLY A 5 10.57 7.81 11.17
CA GLY A 5 9.82 6.74 10.55
C GLY A 5 8.79 7.19 9.54
N ASP A 6 8.58 8.48 9.42
CA ASP A 6 7.62 9.02 8.45
C ASP A 6 8.32 9.35 7.14
N VAL A 7 7.60 9.14 6.05
CA VAL A 7 8.06 9.49 4.72
C VAL A 7 6.93 10.25 4.03
N VAL A 8 7.28 11.31 3.33
CA VAL A 8 6.31 12.09 2.57
C VAL A 8 6.51 11.80 1.10
N VAL A 9 5.42 11.45 0.43
CA VAL A 9 5.43 11.15 -1.00
C VAL A 9 4.41 12.07 -1.65
N SER A 10 4.81 12.71 -2.74
CA SER A 10 3.92 13.63 -3.44
C SER A 10 3.89 13.33 -4.92
N ASN A 11 2.77 13.62 -5.53
CA ASN A 11 2.66 13.74 -6.97
C ASN A 11 2.07 15.12 -7.25
N PRO A 12 1.85 15.50 -8.52
CA PRO A 12 1.36 16.86 -8.80
C PRO A 12 0.01 17.18 -8.18
N VAL A 13 -0.74 16.17 -7.75
CA VAL A 13 -2.09 16.37 -7.23
C VAL A 13 -2.13 16.25 -5.71
N ASP A 14 -1.41 15.28 -5.15
CA ASP A 14 -1.56 14.91 -3.75
C ASP A 14 -0.24 14.75 -3.05
N THR A 15 -0.29 14.89 -1.73
CA THR A 15 0.83 14.61 -0.84
C THR A 15 0.37 13.58 0.19
N TRP A 16 1.17 12.56 0.39
CA TRP A 16 0.83 11.45 1.28
C TRP A 16 1.96 11.21 2.27
N THR A 17 1.58 11.02 3.51
CA THR A 17 2.55 10.73 4.56
C THR A 17 2.50 9.23 4.84
N LEU A 18 3.66 8.62 4.81
CA LEU A 18 3.78 7.20 5.08
C LEU A 18 4.44 7.02 6.42
N GLU A 19 3.87 6.18 7.26
CA GLU A 19 4.54 5.79 8.49
C GLU A 19 5.11 4.40 8.30
N ILE A 20 6.39 4.25 8.61
CA ILE A 20 7.10 3.00 8.39
C ILE A 20 7.36 2.36 9.74
N LYS A 21 6.90 1.14 9.91
CA LYS A 21 7.16 0.33 11.08
C LYS A 21 7.97 -0.88 10.67
N SER A 22 9.09 -1.08 11.31
CA SER A 22 9.96 -2.21 11.00
C SER A 22 10.07 -3.09 12.24
N ARG A 23 9.88 -4.38 12.06
CA ARG A 23 9.93 -5.32 13.16
C ARG A 23 10.63 -6.59 12.73
N ALA A 24 11.38 -7.18 13.67
CA ALA A 24 12.02 -8.47 13.41
C ALA A 24 10.97 -9.58 13.28
N SER A 25 9.84 -9.43 13.96
CA SER A 25 8.75 -10.37 13.88
C SER A 25 7.45 -9.62 14.11
N GLY A 26 6.34 -10.30 13.92
CA GLY A 26 5.03 -9.69 14.13
C GLY A 26 4.31 -9.37 12.85
N PHE A 27 5.02 -9.31 11.73
CA PHE A 27 4.39 -9.05 10.43
C PHE A 27 4.38 -10.26 9.52
N LYS A 28 4.85 -11.38 10.01
CA LYS A 28 5.00 -12.58 9.18
C LYS A 28 3.68 -12.99 8.54
N THR A 29 2.61 -12.98 9.31
CA THR A 29 1.30 -13.40 8.81
C THR A 29 0.82 -12.50 7.68
N ILE A 30 1.10 -11.19 7.79
CA ILE A 30 0.71 -10.25 6.73
C ILE A 30 1.44 -10.60 5.44
N TYR A 31 2.73 -10.88 5.52
CA TYR A 31 3.48 -11.28 4.33
C TYR A 31 2.95 -12.59 3.76
N GLU A 32 2.59 -13.52 4.63
CA GLU A 32 2.06 -14.81 4.16
C GLU A 32 0.71 -14.62 3.47
N PHE A 33 -0.14 -13.79 4.03
CA PHE A 33 -1.44 -13.52 3.41
C PHE A 33 -1.29 -12.85 2.05
N LEU A 34 -0.27 -12.02 1.90
CA LEU A 34 -0.05 -11.30 0.65
C LEU A 34 0.54 -12.22 -0.42
N GLU A 35 1.21 -13.29 -0.01
CA GLU A 35 1.93 -14.16 -0.93
C GLU A 35 1.01 -14.68 -2.03
N GLY A 36 1.44 -14.54 -3.27
CA GLY A 36 0.64 -14.97 -4.42
C GLY A 36 -0.46 -13.99 -4.81
N ASN A 37 -0.55 -12.86 -4.12
CA ASN A 37 -1.56 -11.84 -4.41
C ASN A 37 -0.87 -10.50 -4.58
N ASP A 38 -1.55 -9.59 -5.26
CA ASP A 38 -1.01 -8.26 -5.49
C ASP A 38 -1.34 -7.32 -4.34
N VAL A 39 -2.49 -7.50 -3.74
CA VAL A 39 -2.97 -6.63 -2.67
C VAL A 39 -3.68 -7.49 -1.64
N LEU A 40 -3.38 -7.22 -0.39
CA LEU A 40 -4.10 -7.81 0.72
C LEU A 40 -5.02 -6.75 1.29
N VAL A 41 -6.29 -7.07 1.42
CA VAL A 41 -7.25 -6.14 2.01
C VAL A 41 -7.63 -6.66 3.40
N LEU A 42 -7.52 -5.79 4.37
CA LEU A 42 -7.82 -6.10 5.75
C LEU A 42 -8.99 -5.26 6.23
N LYS A 43 -9.80 -5.84 7.08
CA LYS A 43 -10.89 -5.09 7.68
C LYS A 43 -11.17 -5.62 9.08
N ALA A 44 -11.19 -4.73 10.04
CA ALA A 44 -11.68 -5.05 11.37
C ALA A 44 -13.13 -4.60 11.50
N ASP A 45 -13.77 -5.09 12.53
CA ASP A 45 -15.16 -4.74 12.79
C ASP A 45 -15.28 -3.22 12.97
N ARG A 46 -16.25 -2.63 12.29
CA ARG A 46 -16.55 -1.19 12.42
C ARG A 46 -15.40 -0.29 12.02
N LYS A 47 -14.46 -0.81 11.23
CA LYS A 47 -13.34 -0.04 10.73
C LYS A 47 -13.37 -0.04 9.21
N ASP A 48 -12.67 0.91 8.63
CA ASP A 48 -12.55 0.96 7.20
C ASP A 48 -11.63 -0.14 6.70
N TYR A 49 -11.77 -0.47 5.43
CA TYR A 49 -10.86 -1.40 4.77
C TYR A 49 -9.47 -0.78 4.69
N LEU A 50 -8.46 -1.62 4.86
CA LEU A 50 -7.07 -1.23 4.66
C LEU A 50 -6.49 -2.08 3.55
N ALA A 51 -5.58 -1.51 2.79
CA ALA A 51 -4.89 -2.23 1.73
C ALA A 51 -3.41 -2.35 2.07
N VAL A 52 -2.88 -3.54 1.86
CA VAL A 52 -1.47 -3.83 2.04
C VAL A 52 -0.94 -4.31 0.70
N LEU A 53 0.10 -3.67 0.19
CA LEU A 53 0.69 -4.04 -1.08
C LEU A 53 2.18 -3.65 -1.03
N PRO A 54 2.99 -4.22 -1.94
CA PRO A 54 4.39 -3.82 -1.99
C PRO A 54 4.51 -2.31 -2.21
N LEU A 55 5.45 -1.70 -1.52
CA LEU A 55 5.60 -0.24 -1.56
C LEU A 55 5.89 0.26 -2.96
N SER A 56 6.66 -0.51 -3.73
CA SER A 56 6.96 -0.13 -5.12
C SER A 56 5.69 -0.05 -5.96
N ASP A 57 4.73 -0.93 -5.70
CA ASP A 57 3.47 -0.88 -6.44
C ASP A 57 2.67 0.35 -6.07
N LEU A 58 2.68 0.73 -4.81
CA LEU A 58 2.01 1.97 -4.41
C LEU A 58 2.64 3.16 -5.11
N PHE A 59 3.97 3.23 -5.17
CA PHE A 59 4.64 4.32 -5.87
C PHE A 59 4.26 4.37 -7.34
N ASP A 60 4.17 3.23 -7.98
CA ASP A 60 3.75 3.18 -9.39
C ASP A 60 2.34 3.70 -9.57
N LEU A 61 1.44 3.33 -8.67
CA LEU A 61 0.08 3.83 -8.72
C LEU A 61 0.03 5.35 -8.52
N LEU A 62 0.79 5.86 -7.57
CA LEU A 62 0.83 7.29 -7.29
C LEU A 62 1.44 8.06 -8.45
N ALA A 63 2.34 7.45 -9.18
CA ALA A 63 2.96 8.07 -10.35
C ALA A 63 2.10 7.95 -11.60
N GLY A 64 0.97 7.28 -11.52
CA GLY A 64 0.08 7.11 -12.66
C GLY A 64 0.52 6.08 -13.67
N ARG A 65 1.40 5.17 -13.28
CA ARG A 65 1.92 4.18 -14.21
C ARG A 65 0.95 3.05 -14.48
N HIS A 66 -0.11 2.97 -13.71
CA HIS A 66 -1.16 1.98 -13.90
C HIS A 66 -2.47 2.66 -14.25
N ALA A 67 -2.37 3.68 -15.09
CA ALA A 67 -3.53 4.49 -15.38
C ALA A 67 -4.55 3.79 -16.24
N LYS A 68 -4.17 2.70 -16.87
CA LYS A 68 -5.04 2.04 -17.81
C LYS A 68 -5.62 0.78 -17.19
N ILE A 69 -6.92 0.68 -17.25
CA ILE A 69 -7.62 -0.53 -16.84
C ILE A 69 -7.86 -1.37 -18.08
N GLU A 70 -7.35 -2.57 -18.05
CA GLU A 70 -7.56 -3.50 -19.15
C GLU A 70 -8.76 -4.35 -18.80
N THR A 71 -9.86 -4.08 -19.44
CA THR A 71 -10.99 -4.97 -19.26
C THR A 71 -10.82 -6.11 -20.23
N GLU A 72 -10.95 -7.27 -19.71
CA GLU A 72 -10.89 -8.44 -20.55
C GLU A 72 -12.15 -8.55 -21.34
N ASP A 73 -11.99 -8.78 -22.58
CA ASP A 73 -13.14 -9.06 -23.39
C ASP A 73 -13.56 -10.47 -23.16
N ARG A 74 -14.69 -10.61 -22.63
CA ARG A 74 -15.19 -11.93 -22.31
C ARG A 74 -16.40 -12.22 -23.13
#